data_431cf57f0c7a27ba03d59250a950e74a
#
_entry.id   431cf57f0c7a27ba03d59250a950e74a
#
_cell.length_a   1.000
_cell.length_b   1.000
_cell.length_c   1.000
_cell.angle_alpha   90.00
_cell.angle_beta   90.00
_cell.angle_gamma   90.00
#
_symmetry.space_group_name_H-M   'P 1'
#
loop_
_entity.id
_entity.type
_entity.pdbx_description
1 polymer ?
#
loop_
_entity_poly.entity_id
_entity_poly.type
_entity_poly.pdbx_seq_one_letter_code
_entity_poly.pdbx_strand_id
1 'polypeptide(L)'
;MPELPEVETIARGLAKRVSGEVIESVWLGQKPEPLKSSAAEIAATLEHSRIASVRRMGKHIVFDLETKVVARTRPERQSKQPSHAKGRKSKSARPGSKVRSAETASAMQAEADEGVRFTPAQWIVHLGMTGSLRVCEVQDEIPKHTHAILKLASGRELRFVDPRRFGRLSVAQAGDFDAGGFEPLEVEIDHFTALFHGRKTPIKSALLNQKLLRGVGNIYADESLFRSGIRPRRRAATISGEQLRKLFSAVKEVLCEAIALGGSSISDYVDADGQEGFFQLQHRVYGREGEPCLVCKTAIKRVVIAGRSSHYCPKCQK
;
A
#
# COMPACT_ATOMS: atom_id res chain seq x y z
N MET A 1 -0.29 16.51 -1.33
CA MET A 1 -0.36 15.07 -1.69
C MET A 1 0.23 14.31 -0.54
N PRO A 2 -0.50 13.41 0.08
CA PRO A 2 0.04 12.55 1.13
C PRO A 2 1.31 11.83 0.64
N GLU A 3 2.37 11.91 1.44
CA GLU A 3 3.64 11.25 1.24
C GLU A 3 3.75 10.08 2.24
N LEU A 4 4.90 9.46 2.39
CA LEU A 4 5.06 8.28 3.24
C LEU A 4 4.53 8.46 4.69
N PRO A 5 4.88 9.53 5.44
CA PRO A 5 4.42 9.68 6.81
C PRO A 5 2.89 9.80 6.94
N GLU A 6 2.26 10.58 6.06
CA GLU A 6 0.80 10.75 6.06
C GLU A 6 0.10 9.42 5.77
N VAL A 7 0.58 8.68 4.76
CA VAL A 7 0.01 7.37 4.40
C VAL A 7 0.24 6.34 5.49
N GLU A 8 1.39 6.37 6.17
CA GLU A 8 1.68 5.50 7.33
C GLU A 8 0.73 5.77 8.49
N THR A 9 0.50 7.04 8.81
CA THR A 9 -0.41 7.44 9.89
C THR A 9 -1.83 6.97 9.62
N ILE A 10 -2.33 7.19 8.38
CA ILE A 10 -3.66 6.69 7.97
C ILE A 10 -3.71 5.16 8.04
N ALA A 11 -2.72 4.45 7.49
CA ALA A 11 -2.71 2.99 7.48
C ALA A 11 -2.73 2.41 8.89
N ARG A 12 -1.94 2.98 9.83
CA ARG A 12 -1.94 2.58 11.24
C ARG A 12 -3.28 2.86 11.94
N GLY A 13 -3.88 4.01 11.67
CA GLY A 13 -5.20 4.36 12.20
C GLY A 13 -6.28 3.40 11.71
N LEU A 14 -6.29 3.11 10.41
CA LEU A 14 -7.20 2.15 9.81
C LEU A 14 -6.98 0.72 10.34
N ALA A 15 -5.73 0.27 10.44
CA ALA A 15 -5.40 -1.06 10.98
C ALA A 15 -6.02 -1.30 12.35
N LYS A 16 -5.97 -0.32 13.25
CA LYS A 16 -6.57 -0.42 14.58
C LYS A 16 -8.10 -0.52 14.56
N ARG A 17 -8.75 0.00 13.52
CA ARG A 17 -10.20 0.14 13.46
C ARG A 17 -10.91 -0.91 12.64
N VAL A 18 -10.25 -1.42 11.58
CA VAL A 18 -10.93 -2.29 10.60
C VAL A 18 -10.26 -3.65 10.43
N SER A 19 -9.11 -3.94 11.06
CA SER A 19 -8.55 -5.30 11.02
C SER A 19 -9.49 -6.29 11.72
N GLY A 20 -9.75 -7.42 11.07
CA GLY A 20 -10.69 -8.43 11.51
C GLY A 20 -12.14 -8.21 11.05
N GLU A 21 -12.50 -7.02 10.58
CA GLU A 21 -13.84 -6.70 10.08
C GLU A 21 -14.14 -7.42 8.76
N VAL A 22 -15.40 -7.75 8.57
CA VAL A 22 -15.93 -8.29 7.32
C VAL A 22 -16.61 -7.16 6.55
N ILE A 23 -16.35 -7.09 5.25
CA ILE A 23 -17.00 -6.14 4.34
C ILE A 23 -18.31 -6.76 3.89
N GLU A 24 -19.45 -6.19 4.29
CA GLU A 24 -20.78 -6.71 3.93
C GLU A 24 -21.21 -6.31 2.52
N SER A 25 -20.96 -5.07 2.14
CA SER A 25 -21.31 -4.56 0.82
C SER A 25 -20.39 -3.44 0.38
N VAL A 26 -20.31 -3.23 -0.93
CA VAL A 26 -19.47 -2.22 -1.56
C VAL A 26 -20.30 -1.36 -2.49
N TRP A 27 -20.32 -0.06 -2.24
CA TRP A 27 -20.83 0.92 -3.18
C TRP A 27 -19.68 1.65 -3.86
N LEU A 28 -19.71 1.75 -5.18
CA LEU A 28 -18.75 2.48 -5.98
C LEU A 28 -19.45 3.56 -6.79
N GLY A 29 -18.90 4.75 -6.79
CA GLY A 29 -19.43 5.89 -7.54
C GLY A 29 -19.42 5.66 -9.04
N GLN A 30 -20.30 6.34 -9.78
CA GLN A 30 -20.47 6.20 -11.23
C GLN A 30 -19.28 6.74 -12.05
N LYS A 31 -18.39 7.53 -11.45
CA LYS A 31 -17.22 8.07 -12.14
C LYS A 31 -16.13 7.00 -12.28
N PRO A 32 -15.60 6.78 -13.50
CA PRO A 32 -14.55 5.78 -13.71
C PRO A 32 -13.23 6.12 -13.01
N GLU A 33 -12.96 7.39 -12.81
CA GLU A 33 -11.87 7.83 -11.95
C GLU A 33 -12.37 7.85 -10.49
N PRO A 34 -11.71 7.26 -9.57
CA PRO A 34 -10.31 6.79 -9.50
C PRO A 34 -10.12 5.27 -9.71
N LEU A 35 -11.06 4.53 -10.26
CA LEU A 35 -10.97 3.08 -10.38
C LEU A 35 -9.86 2.66 -11.37
N LYS A 36 -8.99 1.73 -10.96
CA LYS A 36 -7.93 1.11 -11.78
C LYS A 36 -8.21 -0.35 -12.10
N SER A 37 -8.97 -1.02 -11.28
CA SER A 37 -9.69 -2.24 -11.61
C SER A 37 -11.14 -1.89 -11.93
N SER A 38 -11.85 -2.75 -12.64
CA SER A 38 -13.27 -2.52 -12.92
C SER A 38 -14.11 -2.48 -11.63
N ALA A 39 -15.20 -1.74 -11.62
CA ALA A 39 -16.09 -1.68 -10.46
C ALA A 39 -16.60 -3.07 -10.05
N ALA A 40 -16.92 -3.93 -11.03
CA ALA A 40 -17.35 -5.31 -10.79
C ALA A 40 -16.26 -6.15 -10.13
N GLU A 41 -15.00 -6.01 -10.58
CA GLU A 41 -13.85 -6.72 -10.02
C GLU A 41 -13.56 -6.26 -8.59
N ILE A 42 -13.60 -4.95 -8.32
CA ILE A 42 -13.43 -4.40 -6.98
C ILE A 42 -14.54 -4.93 -6.05
N ALA A 43 -15.81 -4.84 -6.45
CA ALA A 43 -16.92 -5.32 -5.65
C ALA A 43 -16.81 -6.84 -5.37
N ALA A 44 -16.56 -7.64 -6.41
CA ALA A 44 -16.43 -9.10 -6.27
C ALA A 44 -15.25 -9.52 -5.37
N THR A 45 -14.18 -8.72 -5.31
CA THR A 45 -13.02 -9.00 -4.45
C THR A 45 -13.26 -8.57 -3.00
N LEU A 46 -13.99 -7.48 -2.79
CA LEU A 46 -14.16 -6.89 -1.46
C LEU A 46 -15.36 -7.44 -0.71
N GLU A 47 -16.51 -7.66 -1.38
CA GLU A 47 -17.73 -8.12 -0.73
C GLU A 47 -17.53 -9.48 -0.07
N HIS A 48 -17.98 -9.58 1.17
CA HIS A 48 -17.89 -10.76 2.04
C HIS A 48 -16.44 -11.18 2.39
N SER A 49 -15.45 -10.37 2.06
CA SER A 49 -14.06 -10.58 2.46
C SER A 49 -13.80 -10.05 3.87
N ARG A 50 -12.93 -10.73 4.61
CA ARG A 50 -12.40 -10.26 5.88
C ARG A 50 -11.13 -9.46 5.65
N ILE A 51 -11.00 -8.30 6.29
CA ILE A 51 -9.78 -7.49 6.31
C ILE A 51 -8.80 -8.15 7.30
N ALA A 52 -7.81 -8.86 6.78
CA ALA A 52 -6.80 -9.53 7.61
C ALA A 52 -5.80 -8.52 8.21
N SER A 53 -5.33 -7.58 7.39
CA SER A 53 -4.41 -6.53 7.83
C SER A 53 -4.53 -5.28 6.96
N VAL A 54 -4.06 -4.15 7.51
CA VAL A 54 -3.90 -2.90 6.76
C VAL A 54 -2.48 -2.39 6.97
N ARG A 55 -1.77 -2.14 5.89
CA ARG A 55 -0.38 -1.69 5.92
C ARG A 55 -0.09 -0.67 4.83
N ARG A 56 1.03 0.02 4.95
CA ARG A 56 1.53 0.92 3.91
C ARG A 56 2.57 0.22 3.02
N MET A 57 2.56 0.55 1.74
CA MET A 57 3.65 0.27 0.81
C MET A 57 3.92 1.53 -0.03
N GLY A 58 5.03 2.23 0.23
CA GLY A 58 5.33 3.52 -0.38
C GLY A 58 4.26 4.57 -0.08
N LYS A 59 3.51 5.01 -1.09
CA LYS A 59 2.38 5.96 -0.97
C LYS A 59 1.01 5.28 -1.12
N HIS A 60 0.97 3.96 -0.96
CA HIS A 60 -0.25 3.16 -1.04
C HIS A 60 -0.63 2.60 0.33
N ILE A 61 -1.92 2.54 0.60
CA ILE A 61 -2.51 1.76 1.67
C ILE A 61 -2.92 0.42 1.05
N VAL A 62 -2.49 -0.68 1.65
CA VAL A 62 -2.77 -2.04 1.19
C VAL A 62 -3.57 -2.75 2.27
N PHE A 63 -4.77 -3.18 1.91
CA PHE A 63 -5.59 -4.06 2.72
C PHE A 63 -5.35 -5.48 2.26
N ASP A 64 -4.83 -6.33 3.11
CA ASP A 64 -4.73 -7.76 2.85
C ASP A 64 -6.07 -8.39 3.24
N LEU A 65 -6.67 -9.11 2.31
CA LEU A 65 -8.03 -9.65 2.40
C LEU A 65 -8.02 -11.17 2.39
N GLU A 66 -8.95 -11.75 3.14
CA GLU A 66 -9.30 -13.16 3.10
C GLU A 66 -10.70 -13.29 2.49
N THR A 67 -10.77 -13.74 1.25
CA THR A 67 -12.01 -13.93 0.50
C THR A 67 -12.49 -15.35 0.66
N LYS A 68 -13.72 -15.57 1.14
CA LYS A 68 -14.35 -16.91 1.21
C LYS A 68 -14.62 -17.43 -0.20
N VAL A 69 -13.98 -18.51 -0.59
CA VAL A 69 -14.36 -19.24 -1.80
C VAL A 69 -15.52 -20.16 -1.46
N VAL A 70 -16.72 -19.80 -1.86
CA VAL A 70 -17.83 -20.77 -1.91
C VAL A 70 -17.48 -21.75 -3.01
N ALA A 71 -17.15 -22.99 -2.65
CA ALA A 71 -16.93 -24.05 -3.62
C ALA A 71 -18.18 -24.15 -4.51
N ARG A 72 -18.07 -23.78 -5.78
CA ARG A 72 -19.13 -24.06 -6.77
C ARG A 72 -19.29 -25.59 -6.77
N THR A 73 -20.37 -26.10 -6.21
CA THR A 73 -20.77 -27.49 -6.34
C THR A 73 -20.80 -27.80 -7.82
N ARG A 74 -19.92 -28.70 -8.23
CA ARG A 74 -19.86 -29.22 -9.59
C ARG A 74 -21.21 -29.86 -9.86
N PRO A 75 -21.95 -29.47 -10.95
CA PRO A 75 -23.22 -30.13 -11.22
C PRO A 75 -22.95 -31.62 -11.37
N GLU A 76 -23.69 -32.43 -10.62
CA GLU A 76 -23.61 -33.89 -10.71
C GLU A 76 -23.78 -34.30 -12.18
N ARG A 77 -22.75 -34.93 -12.71
CA ARG A 77 -22.84 -35.63 -13.99
C ARG A 77 -23.83 -36.77 -13.78
N GLN A 78 -25.04 -36.62 -14.29
CA GLN A 78 -25.98 -37.73 -14.44
C GLN A 78 -25.24 -38.87 -15.14
N SER A 79 -25.04 -39.95 -14.41
CA SER A 79 -24.48 -41.20 -14.92
C SER A 79 -25.46 -41.79 -15.93
N LYS A 80 -25.13 -41.66 -17.21
CA LYS A 80 -25.79 -42.47 -18.24
C LYS A 80 -25.48 -43.95 -17.98
N GLN A 81 -26.51 -44.72 -17.71
CA GLN A 81 -26.44 -46.18 -17.63
C GLN A 81 -25.88 -46.75 -18.95
N PRO A 82 -24.97 -47.73 -18.90
CA PRO A 82 -24.54 -48.44 -20.11
C PRO A 82 -25.55 -49.52 -20.49
N SER A 83 -26.07 -49.41 -21.72
CA SER A 83 -26.87 -50.45 -22.38
C SER A 83 -26.03 -51.70 -22.65
N HIS A 84 -26.64 -52.85 -22.40
CA HIS A 84 -26.11 -54.19 -22.68
C HIS A 84 -25.55 -54.36 -24.08
N ALA A 85 -24.37 -54.92 -24.23
CA ALA A 85 -23.96 -55.71 -25.43
C ALA A 85 -23.11 -56.91 -24.99
N LYS A 86 -23.49 -58.04 -25.57
CA LYS A 86 -23.08 -59.43 -25.29
C LYS A 86 -21.66 -59.74 -25.73
N GLY A 87 -20.95 -60.52 -24.88
CA GLY A 87 -20.23 -61.74 -25.20
C GLY A 87 -18.98 -61.71 -26.06
N ARG A 88 -17.86 -62.17 -25.50
CA ARG A 88 -17.06 -63.32 -26.05
C ARG A 88 -15.98 -63.77 -25.06
N LYS A 89 -15.88 -65.09 -24.97
CA LYS A 89 -14.97 -65.92 -24.14
C LYS A 89 -13.53 -65.89 -24.67
N SER A 90 -12.47 -65.94 -23.85
CA SER A 90 -11.64 -67.15 -23.72
C SER A 90 -10.29 -66.89 -23.01
N LYS A 91 -10.01 -67.79 -22.05
CA LYS A 91 -8.75 -68.53 -21.71
C LYS A 91 -7.56 -67.78 -21.06
N SER A 92 -7.39 -68.15 -19.76
CA SER A 92 -6.34 -69.00 -19.13
C SER A 92 -4.93 -68.38 -19.06
N ALA A 93 -4.37 -68.26 -17.89
CA ALA A 93 -3.62 -69.16 -17.07
C ALA A 93 -3.03 -68.49 -15.80
N ARG A 94 -2.93 -69.28 -14.74
CA ARG A 94 -2.37 -69.07 -13.41
C ARG A 94 -0.84 -69.21 -13.40
N PRO A 95 -0.13 -69.23 -12.23
CA PRO A 95 -0.23 -68.43 -10.98
C PRO A 95 1.17 -68.06 -10.46
N GLY A 96 1.21 -67.24 -9.36
CA GLY A 96 2.47 -67.03 -8.63
C GLY A 96 2.31 -66.21 -7.36
N SER A 97 2.31 -66.92 -6.27
CA SER A 97 2.16 -66.59 -4.87
C SER A 97 3.15 -65.56 -4.30
N LYS A 98 2.76 -64.72 -3.33
CA LYS A 98 3.20 -64.86 -1.91
C LYS A 98 2.54 -63.80 -1.01
N VAL A 99 2.08 -64.35 0.08
CA VAL A 99 1.46 -63.78 1.28
C VAL A 99 2.39 -62.80 2.00
N ARG A 100 1.86 -61.70 2.57
CA ARG A 100 2.00 -61.39 4.01
C ARG A 100 1.14 -60.21 4.43
N SER A 101 0.37 -60.57 5.40
CA SER A 101 -0.03 -60.01 6.68
C SER A 101 -0.80 -58.68 6.73
N ALA A 102 -2.00 -58.85 7.26
CA ALA A 102 -2.93 -57.85 7.75
C ALA A 102 -2.34 -57.03 8.88
N GLU A 103 -2.61 -55.76 8.85
CA GLU A 103 -2.81 -54.96 10.07
C GLU A 103 -4.05 -54.12 9.90
N THR A 104 -4.98 -54.39 10.74
CA THR A 104 -6.22 -53.66 10.98
C THR A 104 -5.88 -52.26 11.47
N ALA A 105 -6.22 -51.21 10.70
CA ALA A 105 -6.31 -49.87 11.18
C ALA A 105 -7.79 -49.41 11.06
N SER A 106 -8.35 -49.18 12.21
CA SER A 106 -9.65 -48.64 12.53
C SER A 106 -9.98 -47.45 11.62
N ALA A 107 -11.06 -47.58 10.85
CA ALA A 107 -11.69 -46.47 10.18
C ALA A 107 -12.39 -45.60 11.24
N MET A 108 -11.65 -44.58 11.75
CA MET A 108 -12.30 -43.42 12.34
C MET A 108 -12.80 -42.56 11.20
N GLN A 109 -14.12 -42.45 11.10
CA GLN A 109 -14.81 -41.45 10.31
C GLN A 109 -14.35 -40.08 10.78
N ALA A 110 -13.45 -39.48 10.03
CA ALA A 110 -13.22 -38.04 10.06
C ALA A 110 -14.39 -37.43 9.28
N GLU A 111 -15.33 -36.83 9.99
CA GLU A 111 -16.26 -35.87 9.43
C GLU A 111 -15.43 -34.82 8.70
N ALA A 112 -15.59 -34.73 7.39
CA ALA A 112 -14.97 -33.72 6.56
C ALA A 112 -15.60 -32.38 6.97
N ASP A 113 -14.89 -31.64 7.81
CA ASP A 113 -15.08 -30.20 7.96
C ASP A 113 -14.92 -29.62 6.54
N GLU A 114 -16.03 -29.14 5.97
CA GLU A 114 -16.00 -28.43 4.68
C GLU A 114 -15.15 -27.18 4.88
N GLY A 115 -13.84 -27.33 4.75
CA GLY A 115 -12.86 -26.29 4.98
C GLY A 115 -13.13 -25.12 4.05
N VAL A 116 -13.65 -24.04 4.60
CA VAL A 116 -13.78 -22.76 3.91
C VAL A 116 -12.41 -22.38 3.38
N ARG A 117 -12.21 -22.52 2.07
CA ARG A 117 -10.96 -22.07 1.42
C ARG A 117 -10.99 -20.56 1.28
N PHE A 118 -10.00 -19.90 1.83
CA PHE A 118 -9.79 -18.48 1.63
C PHE A 118 -8.82 -18.26 0.48
N THR A 119 -9.16 -17.36 -0.44
CA THR A 119 -8.21 -16.89 -1.44
C THR A 119 -7.69 -15.54 -0.98
N PRO A 120 -6.39 -15.39 -0.77
CA PRO A 120 -5.82 -14.12 -0.35
C PRO A 120 -5.85 -13.12 -1.52
N ALA A 121 -6.39 -11.95 -1.27
CA ALA A 121 -6.45 -10.83 -2.21
C ALA A 121 -5.99 -9.54 -1.54
N GLN A 122 -5.82 -8.49 -2.32
CA GLN A 122 -5.42 -7.17 -1.82
C GLN A 122 -6.30 -6.08 -2.43
N TRP A 123 -6.72 -5.14 -1.59
CA TRP A 123 -7.25 -3.85 -2.04
C TRP A 123 -6.18 -2.78 -1.84
N ILE A 124 -5.84 -2.08 -2.91
CA ILE A 124 -4.77 -1.10 -2.96
C ILE A 124 -5.37 0.29 -3.18
N VAL A 125 -5.11 1.20 -2.24
CA VAL A 125 -5.58 2.57 -2.26
C VAL A 125 -4.41 3.53 -2.35
N HIS A 126 -4.41 4.37 -3.39
CA HIS A 126 -3.53 5.53 -3.50
C HIS A 126 -4.35 6.80 -3.34
N LEU A 127 -4.03 7.62 -2.35
CA LEU A 127 -4.86 8.79 -1.99
C LEU A 127 -4.80 9.94 -3.02
N GLY A 128 -3.84 9.92 -3.94
CA GLY A 128 -3.66 11.03 -4.88
C GLY A 128 -3.18 12.29 -4.18
N MET A 129 -3.85 13.41 -4.41
CA MET A 129 -3.50 14.71 -3.81
C MET A 129 -4.45 15.13 -2.69
N THR A 130 -5.72 14.79 -2.79
CA THR A 130 -6.82 15.22 -1.92
C THR A 130 -7.68 14.08 -1.44
N GLY A 131 -7.30 12.83 -1.79
CA GLY A 131 -8.03 11.65 -1.33
C GLY A 131 -7.89 11.45 0.17
N SER A 132 -8.98 11.09 0.81
CA SER A 132 -9.04 10.67 2.20
C SER A 132 -9.76 9.33 2.31
N LEU A 133 -9.37 8.54 3.29
CA LEU A 133 -9.99 7.25 3.59
C LEU A 133 -10.29 7.21 5.10
N ARG A 134 -11.56 7.23 5.46
CA ARG A 134 -12.01 7.40 6.85
C ARG A 134 -13.04 6.35 7.24
N VAL A 135 -13.01 5.97 8.50
CA VAL A 135 -14.07 5.18 9.14
C VAL A 135 -15.12 6.14 9.68
N CYS A 136 -16.35 5.96 9.25
CA CYS A 136 -17.50 6.81 9.57
C CYS A 136 -18.63 5.97 10.15
N GLU A 137 -19.53 6.62 10.88
CA GLU A 137 -20.80 6.02 11.26
C GLU A 137 -21.80 6.10 10.08
N VAL A 138 -22.74 5.18 9.99
CA VAL A 138 -23.71 5.13 8.87
C VAL A 138 -24.56 6.38 8.79
N GLN A 139 -24.88 6.98 9.94
CA GLN A 139 -25.67 8.20 10.04
C GLN A 139 -24.90 9.47 9.66
N ASP A 140 -23.58 9.42 9.53
CA ASP A 140 -22.81 10.59 9.13
C ASP A 140 -23.17 10.99 7.71
N GLU A 141 -23.25 12.31 7.45
CA GLU A 141 -23.48 12.81 6.10
C GLU A 141 -22.45 12.27 5.12
N ILE A 142 -22.92 11.83 3.95
CA ILE A 142 -22.03 11.35 2.88
C ILE A 142 -21.42 12.56 2.17
N PRO A 143 -20.09 12.78 2.27
CA PRO A 143 -19.46 13.93 1.64
C PRO A 143 -19.62 13.93 0.13
N LYS A 144 -19.81 15.11 -0.45
CA LYS A 144 -19.66 15.30 -1.90
C LYS A 144 -18.29 14.76 -2.34
N HIS A 145 -18.22 14.11 -3.50
CA HIS A 145 -16.99 13.46 -4.00
C HIS A 145 -16.60 12.16 -3.30
N THR A 146 -17.54 11.49 -2.65
CA THR A 146 -17.36 10.10 -2.21
C THR A 146 -17.37 9.18 -3.43
N HIS A 147 -16.36 8.31 -3.55
CA HIS A 147 -16.16 7.41 -4.70
C HIS A 147 -16.24 5.93 -4.33
N ALA A 148 -16.09 5.60 -3.05
CA ALA A 148 -16.32 4.24 -2.54
C ALA A 148 -16.83 4.30 -1.11
N ILE A 149 -17.76 3.40 -0.78
CA ILE A 149 -18.26 3.14 0.57
C ILE A 149 -18.24 1.63 0.77
N LEU A 150 -17.53 1.17 1.78
CA LEU A 150 -17.53 -0.22 2.22
C LEU A 150 -18.28 -0.29 3.55
N LYS A 151 -19.40 -1.01 3.59
CA LYS A 151 -20.10 -1.33 4.84
C LYS A 151 -19.39 -2.47 5.55
N LEU A 152 -19.13 -2.28 6.83
CA LEU A 152 -18.47 -3.25 7.69
C LEU A 152 -19.51 -3.97 8.57
N ALA A 153 -19.21 -5.21 8.95
CA ALA A 153 -20.10 -6.01 9.81
C ALA A 153 -20.37 -5.36 11.19
N SER A 154 -19.51 -4.47 11.65
CA SER A 154 -19.73 -3.64 12.84
C SER A 154 -20.83 -2.58 12.68
N GLY A 155 -21.38 -2.38 11.47
CA GLY A 155 -22.30 -1.31 11.14
C GLY A 155 -21.64 0.01 10.78
N ARG A 156 -20.31 0.10 10.80
CA ARG A 156 -19.55 1.28 10.35
C ARG A 156 -19.30 1.26 8.84
N GLU A 157 -18.84 2.37 8.32
CA GLU A 157 -18.49 2.49 6.90
C GLU A 157 -17.04 2.97 6.72
N LEU A 158 -16.34 2.39 5.75
CA LEU A 158 -15.06 2.90 5.28
C LEU A 158 -15.32 3.68 3.99
N ARG A 159 -15.09 5.00 4.02
CA ARG A 159 -15.42 5.92 2.92
C ARG A 159 -14.17 6.49 2.28
N PHE A 160 -14.09 6.37 0.95
CA PHE A 160 -13.07 7.03 0.13
C PHE A 160 -13.65 8.27 -0.53
N VAL A 161 -13.09 9.44 -0.18
CA VAL A 161 -13.50 10.76 -0.68
C VAL A 161 -12.33 11.41 -1.39
N ASP A 162 -12.50 11.89 -2.63
CA ASP A 162 -11.44 12.57 -3.38
C ASP A 162 -11.99 13.64 -4.33
N PRO A 163 -12.01 14.92 -3.93
CA PRO A 163 -12.50 16.02 -4.75
C PRO A 163 -11.83 16.16 -6.11
N ARG A 164 -10.51 15.86 -6.19
CA ARG A 164 -9.73 16.02 -7.43
C ARG A 164 -9.66 14.75 -8.29
N ARG A 165 -10.10 13.61 -7.78
CA ARG A 165 -10.11 12.31 -8.48
C ARG A 165 -8.73 11.85 -8.99
N PHE A 166 -7.66 12.19 -8.26
CA PHE A 166 -6.30 11.73 -8.55
C PHE A 166 -5.92 10.48 -7.76
N GLY A 167 -6.78 10.09 -6.83
CA GLY A 167 -6.67 8.82 -6.12
C GLY A 167 -6.85 7.64 -7.04
N ARG A 168 -6.47 6.46 -6.56
CA ARG A 168 -6.56 5.22 -7.34
C ARG A 168 -6.97 4.08 -6.42
N LEU A 169 -7.97 3.32 -6.86
CA LEU A 169 -8.47 2.13 -6.21
C LEU A 169 -8.27 0.94 -7.15
N SER A 170 -7.61 -0.11 -6.67
CA SER A 170 -7.38 -1.33 -7.45
C SER A 170 -7.37 -2.55 -6.53
N VAL A 171 -7.59 -3.72 -7.13
CA VAL A 171 -7.45 -5.01 -6.46
C VAL A 171 -6.39 -5.84 -7.17
N ALA A 172 -5.76 -6.75 -6.43
CA ALA A 172 -4.76 -7.69 -6.92
C ALA A 172 -4.84 -8.99 -6.12
N GLN A 173 -4.23 -10.06 -6.65
CA GLN A 173 -3.95 -11.25 -5.85
C GLN A 173 -2.89 -10.92 -4.79
N ALA A 174 -2.91 -11.63 -3.67
CA ALA A 174 -1.93 -11.41 -2.62
C ALA A 174 -0.50 -11.66 -3.15
N GLY A 175 0.37 -10.68 -2.94
CA GLY A 175 1.76 -10.74 -3.39
C GLY A 175 2.03 -10.17 -4.78
N ASP A 176 1.00 -9.92 -5.61
CA ASP A 176 1.21 -9.39 -6.96
C ASP A 176 1.46 -7.88 -6.98
N PHE A 177 1.01 -7.17 -5.95
CA PHE A 177 1.21 -5.74 -5.89
C PHE A 177 2.63 -5.38 -5.43
N ASP A 178 3.37 -4.70 -6.31
CA ASP A 178 4.65 -4.06 -5.99
C ASP A 178 4.57 -2.56 -6.30
N ALA A 179 4.81 -1.74 -5.29
CA ALA A 179 4.90 -0.28 -5.45
C ALA A 179 6.21 0.16 -6.12
N GLY A 180 7.13 -0.76 -6.38
CA GLY A 180 8.48 -0.50 -6.89
C GLY A 180 9.38 0.22 -5.89
N GLY A 181 10.69 0.24 -6.18
CA GLY A 181 11.67 0.93 -5.35
C GLY A 181 11.86 0.37 -3.94
N PHE A 182 12.81 0.94 -3.21
CA PHE A 182 13.11 0.53 -1.84
C PHE A 182 12.30 1.34 -0.83
N GLU A 183 11.91 0.71 0.29
CA GLU A 183 11.34 1.40 1.45
C GLU A 183 12.45 2.17 2.17
N PRO A 184 12.33 3.49 2.32
CA PRO A 184 13.40 4.32 2.88
C PRO A 184 13.70 4.03 4.36
N LEU A 185 12.72 3.50 5.10
CA LEU A 185 12.90 3.13 6.52
C LEU A 185 13.57 1.77 6.71
N GLU A 186 13.50 0.90 5.70
CA GLU A 186 14.00 -0.49 5.75
C GLU A 186 15.31 -0.68 4.98
N VAL A 187 15.52 0.13 3.91
CA VAL A 187 16.68 0.00 3.05
C VAL A 187 17.98 0.10 3.83
N GLU A 188 18.93 -0.77 3.51
CA GLU A 188 20.28 -0.75 4.06
C GLU A 188 21.13 0.35 3.40
N ILE A 189 22.14 0.84 4.13
CA ILE A 189 22.97 1.99 3.72
C ILE A 189 23.69 1.74 2.40
N ASP A 190 24.17 0.55 2.16
CA ASP A 190 24.91 0.21 0.93
C ASP A 190 23.97 0.20 -0.28
N HIS A 191 22.78 -0.36 -0.15
CA HIS A 191 21.77 -0.26 -1.19
C HIS A 191 21.34 1.17 -1.43
N PHE A 192 21.07 1.95 -0.36
CA PHE A 192 20.73 3.37 -0.49
C PHE A 192 21.80 4.15 -1.26
N THR A 193 23.07 4.00 -0.90
CA THR A 193 24.15 4.72 -1.58
C THR A 193 24.29 4.31 -3.05
N ALA A 194 24.12 3.02 -3.35
CA ALA A 194 24.14 2.49 -4.71
C ALA A 194 23.05 3.09 -5.61
N LEU A 195 21.87 3.45 -5.03
CA LEU A 195 20.78 4.08 -5.79
C LEU A 195 21.19 5.38 -6.48
N PHE A 196 22.17 6.10 -5.94
CA PHE A 196 22.58 7.41 -6.44
C PHE A 196 23.87 7.36 -7.26
N HIS A 197 24.59 6.26 -7.22
CA HIS A 197 25.85 6.10 -7.92
C HIS A 197 25.69 6.32 -9.45
N GLY A 198 26.59 7.10 -10.05
CA GLY A 198 26.61 7.35 -11.49
C GLY A 198 25.45 8.18 -12.07
N ARG A 199 24.45 8.57 -11.27
CA ARG A 199 23.26 9.30 -11.76
C ARG A 199 23.57 10.76 -12.05
N LYS A 200 23.32 11.18 -13.27
CA LYS A 200 23.53 12.57 -13.74
C LYS A 200 22.39 13.52 -13.35
N THR A 201 21.26 12.99 -12.87
CA THR A 201 20.10 13.79 -12.44
C THR A 201 20.39 14.53 -11.14
N PRO A 202 19.68 15.66 -10.86
CA PRO A 202 19.73 16.31 -9.55
C PRO A 202 19.39 15.33 -8.43
N ILE A 203 20.08 15.45 -7.29
CA ILE A 203 19.87 14.55 -6.13
C ILE A 203 18.42 14.59 -5.66
N LYS A 204 17.77 15.76 -5.65
CA LYS A 204 16.35 15.86 -5.29
C LYS A 204 15.47 15.06 -6.25
N SER A 205 15.72 15.15 -7.57
CA SER A 205 14.94 14.37 -8.55
C SER A 205 15.13 12.86 -8.36
N ALA A 206 16.32 12.42 -7.96
CA ALA A 206 16.59 11.03 -7.65
C ALA A 206 15.85 10.57 -6.39
N LEU A 207 15.82 11.38 -5.31
CA LEU A 207 15.02 11.10 -4.10
C LEU A 207 13.52 11.01 -4.38
N LEU A 208 13.00 11.82 -5.29
CA LEU A 208 11.58 11.81 -5.67
C LEU A 208 11.17 10.65 -6.59
N ASN A 209 12.15 9.93 -7.13
CA ASN A 209 11.89 8.82 -8.04
C ASN A 209 11.40 7.59 -7.26
N GLN A 210 10.10 7.32 -7.33
CA GLN A 210 9.45 6.22 -6.61
C GLN A 210 9.97 4.83 -7.02
N LYS A 211 10.61 4.70 -8.19
CA LYS A 211 11.29 3.46 -8.62
C LYS A 211 12.64 3.25 -7.93
N LEU A 212 13.18 4.28 -7.28
CA LEU A 212 14.42 4.18 -6.51
C LEU A 212 14.10 4.10 -5.01
N LEU A 213 13.37 5.10 -4.51
CA LEU A 213 13.04 5.22 -3.09
C LEU A 213 11.56 5.59 -2.99
N ARG A 214 10.72 4.62 -2.68
CA ARG A 214 9.27 4.79 -2.64
C ARG A 214 8.83 5.56 -1.40
N GLY A 215 7.76 6.33 -1.54
CA GLY A 215 7.18 7.07 -0.43
C GLY A 215 7.72 8.48 -0.20
N VAL A 216 9.01 8.74 -0.46
CA VAL A 216 9.58 10.08 -0.33
C VAL A 216 8.94 11.03 -1.34
N GLY A 217 8.53 12.19 -0.85
CA GLY A 217 7.94 13.23 -1.68
C GLY A 217 8.64 14.58 -1.47
N ASN A 218 7.97 15.66 -1.89
CA ASN A 218 8.58 16.97 -2.03
C ASN A 218 9.01 17.60 -0.70
N ILE A 219 8.18 17.41 0.34
CA ILE A 219 8.43 17.93 1.68
C ILE A 219 9.67 17.26 2.27
N TYR A 220 9.64 15.96 2.33
CA TYR A 220 10.66 15.15 3.00
C TYR A 220 11.98 15.13 2.26
N ALA A 221 11.96 15.28 0.93
CA ALA A 221 13.19 15.47 0.14
C ALA A 221 13.87 16.79 0.47
N ASP A 222 13.14 17.91 0.56
CA ASP A 222 13.76 19.21 0.90
C ASP A 222 14.31 19.21 2.33
N GLU A 223 13.54 18.70 3.31
CA GLU A 223 13.96 18.64 4.70
C GLU A 223 15.18 17.74 4.91
N SER A 224 15.22 16.57 4.26
CA SER A 224 16.38 15.66 4.32
C SER A 224 17.62 16.25 3.68
N LEU A 225 17.47 16.91 2.54
CA LEU A 225 18.59 17.60 1.87
C LEU A 225 19.11 18.78 2.70
N PHE A 226 18.24 19.48 3.40
CA PHE A 226 18.66 20.54 4.32
C PHE A 226 19.47 19.96 5.48
N ARG A 227 18.97 18.91 6.16
CA ARG A 227 19.65 18.29 7.30
C ARG A 227 21.01 17.69 6.92
N SER A 228 21.13 17.15 5.72
CA SER A 228 22.39 16.61 5.18
C SER A 228 23.34 17.66 4.59
N GLY A 229 22.93 18.93 4.50
CA GLY A 229 23.74 20.02 3.95
C GLY A 229 23.96 19.95 2.43
N ILE A 230 23.10 19.23 1.69
CA ILE A 230 23.26 19.00 0.24
C ILE A 230 22.31 19.90 -0.54
N ARG A 231 22.84 20.64 -1.55
CA ARG A 231 22.00 21.42 -2.47
C ARG A 231 21.12 20.52 -3.34
N PRO A 232 19.83 20.83 -3.49
CA PRO A 232 18.91 19.97 -4.23
C PRO A 232 19.23 19.83 -5.73
N ARG A 233 19.96 20.80 -6.33
CA ARG A 233 20.40 20.78 -7.75
C ARG A 233 21.68 19.99 -8.00
N ARG A 234 22.45 19.62 -6.98
CA ARG A 234 23.68 18.83 -7.19
C ARG A 234 23.35 17.53 -7.90
N ARG A 235 24.21 17.14 -8.83
CA ARG A 235 24.09 15.84 -9.51
C ARG A 235 24.35 14.72 -8.51
N ALA A 236 23.48 13.70 -8.49
CA ALA A 236 23.62 12.60 -7.55
C ALA A 236 25.00 11.91 -7.64
N ALA A 237 25.54 11.75 -8.84
CA ALA A 237 26.88 11.18 -9.07
C ALA A 237 28.04 12.00 -8.47
N THR A 238 27.83 13.27 -8.09
CA THR A 238 28.89 14.12 -7.48
C THR A 238 28.81 14.16 -5.95
N ILE A 239 27.89 13.45 -5.36
CA ILE A 239 27.74 13.36 -3.90
C ILE A 239 28.70 12.29 -3.40
N SER A 240 29.56 12.64 -2.45
CA SER A 240 30.50 11.68 -1.87
C SER A 240 29.79 10.61 -1.03
N GLY A 241 30.43 9.46 -0.84
CA GLY A 241 29.88 8.38 0.01
C GLY A 241 29.59 8.85 1.43
N GLU A 242 30.41 9.74 2.01
CA GLU A 242 30.15 10.33 3.33
C GLU A 242 28.87 11.19 3.31
N GLN A 243 28.70 12.02 2.28
CA GLN A 243 27.49 12.84 2.12
C GLN A 243 26.26 12.00 1.89
N LEU A 244 26.34 10.88 1.16
CA LEU A 244 25.25 9.94 0.97
C LEU A 244 24.86 9.25 2.29
N ARG A 245 25.84 8.89 3.13
CA ARG A 245 25.57 8.38 4.48
C ARG A 245 24.83 9.39 5.36
N LYS A 246 25.25 10.67 5.34
CA LYS A 246 24.55 11.76 6.04
C LYS A 246 23.11 11.94 5.50
N LEU A 247 22.92 11.83 4.19
CA LEU A 247 21.60 11.91 3.57
C LEU A 247 20.72 10.72 3.99
N PHE A 248 21.28 9.53 4.04
CA PHE A 248 20.58 8.33 4.51
C PHE A 248 20.02 8.49 5.93
N SER A 249 20.86 8.92 6.87
CA SER A 249 20.42 9.20 8.25
C SER A 249 19.37 10.29 8.28
N ALA A 250 19.59 11.40 7.55
CA ALA A 250 18.63 12.50 7.50
C ALA A 250 17.27 12.09 6.92
N VAL A 251 17.23 11.22 5.90
CA VAL A 251 15.97 10.71 5.35
C VAL A 251 15.21 9.90 6.41
N LYS A 252 15.88 8.97 7.08
CA LYS A 252 15.24 8.14 8.13
C LYS A 252 14.74 9.00 9.30
N GLU A 253 15.58 9.92 9.81
CA GLU A 253 15.23 10.81 10.91
C GLU A 253 14.00 11.67 10.59
N VAL A 254 14.00 12.34 9.42
CA VAL A 254 12.90 13.22 9.00
C VAL A 254 11.60 12.42 8.88
N LEU A 255 11.64 11.24 8.27
CA LEU A 255 10.47 10.40 8.10
C LEU A 255 9.93 9.86 9.43
N CYS A 256 10.82 9.41 10.34
CA CYS A 256 10.41 8.93 11.66
C CYS A 256 9.79 10.05 12.51
N GLU A 257 10.40 11.24 12.53
CA GLU A 257 9.84 12.40 13.22
C GLU A 257 8.48 12.79 12.66
N ALA A 258 8.34 12.79 11.33
CA ALA A 258 7.08 13.13 10.68
C ALA A 258 5.99 12.10 11.01
N ILE A 259 6.30 10.80 11.02
CA ILE A 259 5.36 9.75 11.43
C ILE A 259 4.94 9.95 12.89
N ALA A 260 5.88 10.25 13.79
CA ALA A 260 5.60 10.47 15.20
C ALA A 260 4.67 11.68 15.44
N LEU A 261 4.72 12.69 14.55
CA LEU A 261 3.87 13.89 14.58
C LEU A 261 2.61 13.77 13.71
N GLY A 262 2.27 12.60 13.21
CA GLY A 262 1.07 12.37 12.42
C GLY A 262 1.13 12.89 10.98
N GLY A 263 2.31 13.20 10.45
CA GLY A 263 2.49 13.77 9.11
C GLY A 263 2.38 15.29 9.08
N SER A 264 2.28 15.86 7.89
CA SER A 264 2.26 17.32 7.63
C SER A 264 0.93 17.76 7.02
N SER A 265 0.10 18.46 7.80
CA SER A 265 -1.16 19.05 7.33
C SER A 265 -0.91 20.45 6.75
N ILE A 266 -0.57 20.53 5.45
CA ILE A 266 -0.35 21.79 4.73
C ILE A 266 -1.63 22.25 4.01
N SER A 267 -2.52 21.31 3.66
CA SER A 267 -3.82 21.58 3.04
C SER A 267 -4.86 20.62 3.64
N ASP A 268 -5.54 19.85 2.84
CA ASP A 268 -6.71 19.05 3.22
C ASP A 268 -6.37 17.69 3.85
N TYR A 269 -5.11 17.47 4.29
CA TYR A 269 -4.73 16.21 4.90
C TYR A 269 -5.25 16.10 6.33
N VAL A 270 -5.95 15.01 6.58
CA VAL A 270 -6.31 14.51 7.91
C VAL A 270 -6.06 13.02 7.97
N ASP A 271 -5.85 12.49 9.15
CA ASP A 271 -5.67 11.05 9.39
C ASP A 271 -7.01 10.26 9.30
N ALA A 272 -7.01 9.00 9.69
CA ALA A 272 -8.20 8.14 9.69
C ALA A 272 -9.28 8.59 10.69
N ASP A 273 -8.92 9.42 11.65
CA ASP A 273 -9.79 10.00 12.67
C ASP A 273 -10.24 11.44 12.35
N GLY A 274 -9.77 11.98 11.21
CA GLY A 274 -10.01 13.37 10.83
C GLY A 274 -9.12 14.37 11.58
N GLN A 275 -8.03 13.90 12.23
CA GLN A 275 -7.10 14.76 12.95
C GLN A 275 -5.98 15.25 12.04
N GLU A 276 -5.52 16.48 12.29
CA GLU A 276 -4.39 17.07 11.59
C GLU A 276 -3.05 16.54 12.14
N GLY A 277 -2.06 16.40 11.27
CA GLY A 277 -0.67 16.19 11.67
C GLY A 277 0.01 17.51 12.07
N PHE A 278 1.14 17.42 12.72
CA PHE A 278 1.88 18.58 13.27
C PHE A 278 3.30 18.75 12.72
N PHE A 279 3.75 17.94 11.78
CA PHE A 279 5.12 18.04 11.27
C PHE A 279 5.38 19.34 10.49
N GLN A 280 4.35 20.02 9.96
CA GLN A 280 4.50 21.35 9.33
C GLN A 280 5.13 22.39 10.28
N LEU A 281 4.97 22.23 11.58
CA LEU A 281 5.59 23.11 12.57
C LEU A 281 7.12 22.89 12.71
N GLN A 282 7.63 21.76 12.20
CA GLN A 282 9.04 21.38 12.24
C GLN A 282 9.78 21.67 10.93
N HIS A 283 9.09 22.22 9.91
CA HIS A 283 9.74 22.52 8.64
C HIS A 283 10.89 23.52 8.80
N ARG A 284 12.04 23.14 8.30
CA ARG A 284 13.25 23.98 8.34
C ARG A 284 13.45 24.78 7.05
N VAL A 285 13.02 24.27 5.92
CA VAL A 285 13.11 24.94 4.62
C VAL A 285 11.83 24.86 3.79
N TYR A 286 11.08 23.76 3.87
CA TYR A 286 9.92 23.57 3.01
C TYR A 286 8.83 24.62 3.31
N GLY A 287 8.35 25.32 2.26
CA GLY A 287 7.32 26.36 2.37
C GLY A 287 7.81 27.70 2.95
N ARG A 288 9.11 27.82 3.29
CA ARG A 288 9.68 28.97 4.01
C ARG A 288 10.51 29.90 3.12
N GLU A 289 10.12 30.06 1.84
CA GLU A 289 10.81 30.98 0.92
C GLU A 289 10.84 32.40 1.48
N GLY A 290 12.01 33.03 1.47
CA GLY A 290 12.24 34.38 1.98
C GLY A 290 12.44 34.46 3.50
N GLU A 291 12.02 33.44 4.26
CA GLU A 291 12.19 33.44 5.72
C GLU A 291 13.68 33.17 6.11
N PRO A 292 14.09 33.63 7.30
CA PRO A 292 15.45 33.37 7.78
C PRO A 292 15.64 31.87 8.09
N CYS A 293 16.75 31.31 7.62
CA CYS A 293 17.19 29.98 8.01
C CYS A 293 17.34 29.87 9.52
N LEU A 294 16.77 28.83 10.13
CA LEU A 294 16.83 28.64 11.59
C LEU A 294 18.26 28.47 12.10
N VAL A 295 19.20 28.01 11.26
CA VAL A 295 20.61 27.77 11.63
C VAL A 295 21.47 29.01 11.41
N CYS A 296 21.46 29.59 10.20
CA CYS A 296 22.42 30.63 9.80
C CYS A 296 21.79 32.00 9.45
N LYS A 297 20.48 32.14 9.63
CA LYS A 297 19.69 33.34 9.39
C LYS A 297 19.63 33.85 7.93
N THR A 298 20.36 33.19 7.00
CA THR A 298 20.28 33.51 5.56
C THR A 298 18.89 33.16 5.02
N ALA A 299 18.33 34.02 4.18
CA ALA A 299 17.01 33.78 3.58
C ALA A 299 16.95 32.47 2.79
N ILE A 300 15.92 31.66 3.04
CA ILE A 300 15.62 30.44 2.31
C ILE A 300 15.27 30.80 0.87
N LYS A 301 15.85 30.07 -0.07
CA LYS A 301 15.58 30.23 -1.50
C LYS A 301 14.69 29.10 -2.02
N ARG A 302 13.88 29.46 -3.01
CA ARG A 302 13.06 28.53 -3.78
C ARG A 302 13.53 28.47 -5.23
N VAL A 303 13.60 27.27 -5.78
CA VAL A 303 13.91 27.02 -7.20
C VAL A 303 13.00 25.91 -7.71
N VAL A 304 12.85 25.81 -9.03
CA VAL A 304 12.13 24.69 -9.65
C VAL A 304 13.16 23.68 -10.17
N ILE A 305 12.99 22.40 -9.82
CA ILE A 305 13.81 21.28 -10.26
C ILE A 305 12.88 20.19 -10.79
N ALA A 306 13.00 19.86 -12.09
CA ALA A 306 12.15 18.85 -12.74
C ALA A 306 10.65 19.05 -12.44
N GLY A 307 10.16 20.30 -12.56
CA GLY A 307 8.75 20.66 -12.34
C GLY A 307 8.30 20.70 -10.86
N ARG A 308 9.22 20.53 -9.89
CA ARG A 308 8.92 20.57 -8.45
C ARG A 308 9.57 21.76 -7.76
N SER A 309 8.81 22.49 -6.93
CA SER A 309 9.40 23.49 -6.05
C SER A 309 10.41 22.85 -5.11
N SER A 310 11.51 23.53 -4.86
CA SER A 310 12.61 23.05 -4.02
C SER A 310 13.08 24.20 -3.15
N HIS A 311 12.98 24.05 -1.84
CA HIS A 311 13.35 25.04 -0.85
C HIS A 311 14.69 24.65 -0.22
N TYR A 312 15.59 25.61 -0.06
CA TYR A 312 16.91 25.32 0.49
C TYR A 312 17.59 26.58 1.06
N CYS A 313 18.49 26.37 2.01
CA CYS A 313 19.36 27.44 2.49
C CYS A 313 20.63 27.51 1.65
N PRO A 314 20.93 28.64 0.95
CA PRO A 314 22.10 28.73 0.08
C PRO A 314 23.44 28.72 0.83
N LYS A 315 23.46 28.99 2.15
CA LYS A 315 24.66 28.99 3.00
C LYS A 315 24.89 27.61 3.65
N CYS A 316 23.85 26.96 4.18
CA CYS A 316 23.97 25.68 4.86
C CYS A 316 24.11 24.50 3.87
N GLN A 317 23.56 24.60 2.66
CA GLN A 317 23.58 23.53 1.66
C GLN A 317 24.57 23.84 0.52
N LYS A 318 25.47 22.92 0.27
CA LYS A 318 26.55 23.05 -0.75
C LYS A 318 26.46 21.99 -1.83
#